data_25407d3d5f76db6a972526e33083a491
#
_entry.id   25407d3d5f76db6a972526e33083a491
#
_cell.length_a   1.000
_cell.length_b   1.000
_cell.length_c   1.000
_cell.angle_alpha   90.00
_cell.angle_beta   90.00
_cell.angle_gamma   90.00
#
_symmetry.space_group_name_H-M   'P 1'
#
loop_
_entity.id
_entity.type
_entity.pdbx_description
1 polymer ?
#
loop_
_entity_poly.entity_id
_entity_poly.type
_entity_poly.pdbx_seq_one_letter_code
_entity_poly.pdbx_strand_id
1 'polypeptide(L)'
;RRKDKVNFKHSDGSLGEVFIISTEGRRTKDVLDALMGFGASQIIVDESSLIEDAQYFGILRMLGGQKENFLCEIGNAMRRNHFYRSGRDEHYHRIKIDWRQGITEGRISQEFIDEMKRTMRPDIFKMLYECEFPDATAIDDTGYSFLITENDLDRAYSDDIQLVGEKKLCVDVAAGGDNYSTIIMKAQNGAEILYRERNPDTMSLVGIVIRYAEQEQVSSIFVDSVGVGKGVYDRLRELEKWGDRVVAINNGEKPENEEDYINRRAQSFWRLGEAIKSGFKLKRHQSWEELLVIKWKVQSDRKIKIKSKDEMLKEGIMSPDVADALA
;
A
#
# COMPACT_ATOMS: atom_id res chain seq x y z
N ARG A 1 0.59 -17.33 33.91
CA ARG A 1 0.97 -18.11 32.69
C ARG A 1 1.29 -17.09 31.60
N ARG A 2 2.51 -17.06 31.12
CA ARG A 2 2.82 -16.30 29.91
C ARG A 2 2.08 -16.99 28.75
N LYS A 3 1.32 -16.23 27.95
CA LYS A 3 0.56 -16.73 26.81
C LYS A 3 1.45 -17.16 25.64
N ASP A 4 2.73 -16.88 25.74
CA ASP A 4 3.77 -16.99 24.71
C ASP A 4 4.72 -18.18 24.93
N LYS A 5 4.42 -19.06 25.92
CA LYS A 5 5.25 -20.21 26.24
C LYS A 5 4.41 -21.46 26.47
N VAL A 6 4.80 -22.55 25.82
CA VAL A 6 4.25 -23.90 26.00
C VAL A 6 5.35 -24.82 26.47
N ASN A 7 5.09 -25.54 27.54
CA ASN A 7 6.00 -26.61 28.07
C ASN A 7 5.42 -28.00 27.72
N PHE A 8 6.27 -28.91 27.32
CA PHE A 8 5.90 -30.29 27.05
C PHE A 8 6.95 -31.23 27.63
N LYS A 9 6.56 -32.50 27.84
CA LYS A 9 7.44 -33.52 28.36
C LYS A 9 7.72 -34.55 27.27
N HIS A 10 8.98 -34.82 27.00
CA HIS A 10 9.42 -35.83 26.07
C HIS A 10 9.19 -37.25 26.63
N SER A 11 9.22 -38.27 25.77
CA SER A 11 9.05 -39.66 26.14
C SER A 11 10.15 -40.18 27.09
N ASP A 12 11.35 -39.58 27.04
CA ASP A 12 12.48 -39.85 27.93
C ASP A 12 12.38 -39.11 29.27
N GLY A 13 11.33 -38.32 29.48
CA GLY A 13 11.10 -37.56 30.71
C GLY A 13 11.71 -36.16 30.74
N SER A 14 12.51 -35.78 29.75
CA SER A 14 13.05 -34.43 29.62
C SER A 14 11.95 -33.41 29.33
N LEU A 15 12.21 -32.12 29.65
CA LEU A 15 11.28 -31.04 29.42
C LEU A 15 11.67 -30.23 28.19
N GLY A 16 10.73 -30.07 27.27
CA GLY A 16 10.84 -29.19 26.14
C GLY A 16 10.03 -27.90 26.34
N GLU A 17 10.45 -26.83 25.70
CA GLU A 17 9.80 -25.54 25.76
C GLU A 17 9.64 -24.97 24.34
N VAL A 18 8.43 -24.46 24.04
CA VAL A 18 8.15 -23.72 22.81
C VAL A 18 7.84 -22.27 23.19
N PHE A 19 8.51 -21.33 22.57
CA PHE A 19 8.25 -19.90 22.70
C PHE A 19 7.61 -19.38 21.43
N ILE A 20 6.57 -18.54 21.56
CA ILE A 20 5.95 -17.82 20.45
C ILE A 20 6.34 -16.35 20.59
N ILE A 21 7.03 -15.83 19.58
CA ILE A 21 7.52 -14.44 19.58
C ILE A 21 6.91 -13.74 18.37
N SER A 22 6.13 -12.69 18.60
CA SER A 22 5.59 -11.84 17.53
C SER A 22 6.55 -10.70 17.20
N THR A 23 6.78 -10.49 15.90
CA THR A 23 7.56 -9.35 15.38
C THR A 23 6.67 -8.21 14.91
N GLU A 24 5.35 -8.43 14.84
CA GLU A 24 4.38 -7.48 14.30
C GLU A 24 4.14 -6.30 15.27
N GLY A 25 4.01 -5.09 14.68
CA GLY A 25 3.67 -3.87 15.43
C GLY A 25 4.78 -3.35 16.35
N ARG A 26 5.96 -3.96 16.36
CA ARG A 26 7.12 -3.56 17.17
C ARG A 26 8.17 -2.87 16.31
N ARG A 27 8.90 -1.93 16.91
CA ARG A 27 10.09 -1.38 16.24
C ARG A 27 11.13 -2.48 16.10
N THR A 28 11.87 -2.49 14.98
CA THR A 28 12.93 -3.48 14.71
C THR A 28 13.89 -3.64 15.90
N LYS A 29 14.26 -2.55 16.57
CA LYS A 29 15.10 -2.57 17.78
C LYS A 29 14.45 -3.39 18.91
N ASP A 30 13.16 -3.17 19.20
CA ASP A 30 12.45 -3.85 20.29
C ASP A 30 12.35 -5.36 20.03
N VAL A 31 12.23 -5.76 18.77
CA VAL A 31 12.24 -7.17 18.34
C VAL A 31 13.62 -7.77 18.52
N LEU A 32 14.68 -7.09 18.08
CA LEU A 32 16.06 -7.53 18.25
C LEU A 32 16.41 -7.68 19.73
N ASP A 33 16.03 -6.72 20.57
CA ASP A 33 16.24 -6.77 22.01
C ASP A 33 15.48 -7.96 22.66
N ALA A 34 14.27 -8.24 22.18
CA ALA A 34 13.49 -9.40 22.64
C ALA A 34 14.10 -10.75 22.22
N LEU A 35 14.74 -10.81 21.05
CA LEU A 35 15.44 -12.00 20.56
C LEU A 35 16.84 -12.17 21.18
N MET A 36 17.46 -11.08 21.67
CA MET A 36 18.73 -11.13 22.38
C MET A 36 18.59 -11.90 23.70
N GLY A 37 19.37 -12.96 23.84
CA GLY A 37 19.36 -13.80 25.03
C GLY A 37 18.54 -15.08 24.89
N PHE A 38 17.80 -15.25 23.81
CA PHE A 38 17.22 -16.55 23.46
C PHE A 38 18.19 -17.33 22.58
N GLY A 39 18.38 -18.62 22.91
CA GLY A 39 19.00 -19.62 22.04
C GLY A 39 17.97 -20.68 21.74
N ALA A 40 17.90 -21.15 20.49
CA ALA A 40 16.98 -22.21 20.09
C ALA A 40 17.68 -23.17 19.13
N SER A 41 17.43 -24.46 19.27
CA SER A 41 17.89 -25.49 18.33
C SER A 41 16.96 -25.62 17.13
N GLN A 42 15.69 -25.26 17.28
CA GLN A 42 14.69 -25.32 16.24
C GLN A 42 13.92 -24.01 16.18
N ILE A 43 13.85 -23.42 15.02
CA ILE A 43 13.12 -22.17 14.76
C ILE A 43 12.20 -22.37 13.56
N ILE A 44 10.93 -22.00 13.74
CA ILE A 44 9.96 -21.90 12.67
C ILE A 44 9.60 -20.43 12.54
N VAL A 45 9.79 -19.87 11.35
CA VAL A 45 9.48 -18.49 11.01
C VAL A 45 8.24 -18.51 10.12
N ASP A 46 7.10 -18.17 10.69
CA ASP A 46 5.84 -18.06 9.95
C ASP A 46 5.74 -16.68 9.29
N GLU A 47 5.12 -16.62 8.12
CA GLU A 47 5.05 -15.42 7.25
C GLU A 47 6.43 -14.77 7.02
N SER A 48 7.46 -15.59 6.81
CA SER A 48 8.88 -15.20 6.76
C SER A 48 9.15 -14.09 5.73
N SER A 49 8.41 -14.06 4.61
CA SER A 49 8.55 -13.01 3.60
C SER A 49 8.16 -11.60 4.10
N LEU A 50 7.45 -11.48 5.22
CA LEU A 50 7.04 -10.21 5.80
C LEU A 50 8.03 -9.67 6.85
N ILE A 51 8.98 -10.51 7.30
CA ILE A 51 10.01 -10.14 8.29
C ILE A 51 11.10 -9.33 7.60
N GLU A 52 11.54 -8.25 8.24
CA GLU A 52 12.64 -7.43 7.76
C GLU A 52 13.98 -8.16 7.90
N ASP A 53 14.91 -7.95 6.95
CA ASP A 53 16.23 -8.58 6.94
C ASP A 53 16.99 -8.38 8.27
N ALA A 54 16.90 -7.18 8.86
CA ALA A 54 17.54 -6.90 10.15
C ALA A 54 17.00 -7.77 11.29
N GLN A 55 15.68 -8.02 11.32
CA GLN A 55 15.05 -8.91 12.30
C GLN A 55 15.44 -10.38 12.05
N TYR A 56 15.52 -10.77 10.80
CA TYR A 56 15.93 -12.12 10.40
C TYR A 56 17.37 -12.45 10.84
N PHE A 57 18.30 -11.50 10.74
CA PHE A 57 19.66 -11.69 11.27
C PHE A 57 19.66 -11.94 12.78
N GLY A 58 18.76 -11.31 13.53
CA GLY A 58 18.54 -11.61 14.94
C GLY A 58 18.08 -13.06 15.18
N ILE A 59 17.18 -13.56 14.32
CA ILE A 59 16.69 -14.94 14.36
C ILE A 59 17.82 -15.94 14.08
N LEU A 60 18.61 -15.72 13.04
CA LEU A 60 19.75 -16.58 12.71
C LEU A 60 20.76 -16.67 13.86
N ARG A 61 20.99 -15.58 14.59
CA ARG A 61 21.88 -15.56 15.74
C ARG A 61 21.45 -16.52 16.85
N MET A 62 20.13 -16.76 17.00
CA MET A 62 19.60 -17.68 18.02
C MET A 62 20.03 -19.11 17.78
N LEU A 63 20.32 -19.52 16.53
CA LEU A 63 20.77 -20.85 16.16
C LEU A 63 22.25 -21.09 16.48
N GLY A 64 23.06 -20.03 16.62
CA GLY A 64 24.51 -20.12 16.69
C GLY A 64 25.09 -20.84 17.91
N GLY A 65 24.27 -21.07 18.95
CA GLY A 65 24.68 -21.75 20.18
C GLY A 65 24.54 -23.28 20.17
N GLN A 66 24.01 -23.87 19.10
CA GLN A 66 23.69 -25.31 19.03
C GLN A 66 24.46 -25.97 17.87
N LYS A 67 24.98 -27.18 18.12
CA LYS A 67 25.68 -27.98 17.09
C LYS A 67 24.72 -28.54 16.04
N GLU A 68 23.53 -28.95 16.47
CA GLU A 68 22.46 -29.38 15.60
C GLU A 68 21.33 -28.37 15.71
N ASN A 69 21.00 -27.74 14.60
CA ASN A 69 19.94 -26.74 14.52
C ASN A 69 19.07 -26.95 13.28
N PHE A 70 17.86 -26.42 13.36
CA PHE A 70 16.88 -26.49 12.28
C PHE A 70 16.19 -25.15 12.14
N LEU A 71 16.10 -24.65 10.91
CA LEU A 71 15.37 -23.46 10.54
C LEU A 71 14.33 -23.82 9.47
N CYS A 72 13.08 -23.50 9.75
CA CYS A 72 11.99 -23.60 8.78
C CYS A 72 11.41 -22.21 8.53
N GLU A 73 11.40 -21.77 7.29
CA GLU A 73 10.76 -20.54 6.85
C GLU A 73 9.50 -20.88 6.07
N ILE A 74 8.36 -20.29 6.44
CA ILE A 74 7.07 -20.50 5.79
C ILE A 74 6.52 -19.15 5.40
N GLY A 75 5.87 -19.04 4.23
CA GLY A 75 5.22 -17.81 3.80
C GLY A 75 4.90 -17.77 2.31
N ASN A 76 4.17 -16.75 1.93
CA ASN A 76 3.90 -16.44 0.53
C ASN A 76 5.06 -15.64 -0.08
N ALA A 77 5.16 -15.64 -1.40
CA ALA A 77 6.23 -14.98 -2.16
C ALA A 77 6.04 -13.44 -2.25
N MET A 78 5.94 -12.74 -1.09
CA MET A 78 5.56 -11.34 -1.01
C MET A 78 6.71 -10.36 -1.29
N ARG A 79 7.94 -10.70 -0.86
CA ARG A 79 9.10 -9.80 -0.91
C ARG A 79 10.36 -10.54 -1.33
N ARG A 80 11.29 -9.81 -1.99
CA ARG A 80 12.63 -10.33 -2.32
C ARG A 80 13.65 -10.03 -1.23
N ASN A 81 13.28 -10.31 0.03
CA ASN A 81 14.13 -10.23 1.22
C ASN A 81 14.92 -11.52 1.46
N HIS A 82 15.32 -11.79 2.71
CA HIS A 82 15.98 -13.03 3.11
C HIS A 82 15.22 -14.28 2.64
N PHE A 83 13.89 -14.33 2.75
CA PHE A 83 13.07 -15.48 2.36
C PHE A 83 13.23 -15.84 0.87
N TYR A 84 13.32 -14.83 0.00
CA TYR A 84 13.66 -15.04 -1.41
C TYR A 84 15.07 -15.59 -1.58
N ARG A 85 16.05 -15.07 -0.82
CA ARG A 85 17.45 -15.52 -0.87
C ARG A 85 17.60 -16.96 -0.36
N SER A 86 16.99 -17.28 0.81
CA SER A 86 16.95 -18.64 1.36
C SER A 86 16.38 -19.65 0.37
N GLY A 87 15.30 -19.29 -0.34
CA GLY A 87 14.71 -20.16 -1.35
C GLY A 87 15.57 -20.38 -2.61
N ARG A 88 16.73 -19.71 -2.74
CA ARG A 88 17.70 -19.86 -3.84
C ARG A 88 19.06 -20.38 -3.38
N ASP A 89 19.27 -20.47 -2.09
CA ASP A 89 20.48 -20.99 -1.49
C ASP A 89 20.42 -22.53 -1.47
N GLU A 90 21.46 -23.17 -1.97
CA GLU A 90 21.57 -24.65 -2.04
C GLU A 90 21.59 -25.35 -0.68
N HIS A 91 21.88 -24.60 0.40
CA HIS A 91 21.84 -25.13 1.77
C HIS A 91 20.40 -25.26 2.32
N TYR A 92 19.41 -24.70 1.63
CA TYR A 92 18.01 -24.81 2.03
C TYR A 92 17.25 -25.79 1.15
N HIS A 93 16.46 -26.66 1.76
CA HIS A 93 15.50 -27.47 1.05
C HIS A 93 14.23 -26.64 0.78
N ARG A 94 13.93 -26.40 -0.49
CA ARG A 94 12.76 -25.62 -0.90
C ARG A 94 11.57 -26.49 -1.23
N ILE A 95 10.42 -26.21 -0.60
CA ILE A 95 9.12 -26.79 -0.93
C ILE A 95 8.24 -25.67 -1.48
N LYS A 96 7.69 -25.86 -2.68
CA LYS A 96 6.73 -24.94 -3.31
C LYS A 96 5.39 -25.65 -3.42
N ILE A 97 4.34 -25.09 -2.82
CA ILE A 97 2.96 -25.60 -2.87
C ILE A 97 2.10 -24.53 -3.47
N ASP A 98 1.72 -24.66 -4.73
CA ASP A 98 0.84 -23.74 -5.42
C ASP A 98 -0.64 -24.21 -5.37
N TRP A 99 -1.53 -23.38 -5.91
CA TRP A 99 -2.97 -23.68 -5.94
C TRP A 99 -3.31 -24.99 -6.65
N ARG A 100 -2.53 -25.43 -7.64
CA ARG A 100 -2.76 -26.66 -8.39
C ARG A 100 -2.65 -27.88 -7.50
N GLN A 101 -1.65 -27.88 -6.64
CA GLN A 101 -1.51 -28.92 -5.61
C GLN A 101 -2.66 -28.85 -4.60
N GLY A 102 -3.10 -27.65 -4.21
CA GLY A 102 -4.24 -27.46 -3.32
C GLY A 102 -5.53 -28.06 -3.88
N ILE A 103 -5.78 -27.94 -5.19
CA ILE A 103 -6.90 -28.59 -5.88
C ILE A 103 -6.74 -30.11 -5.87
N THR A 104 -5.57 -30.60 -6.23
CA THR A 104 -5.29 -32.06 -6.26
C THR A 104 -5.52 -32.72 -4.91
N GLU A 105 -5.19 -32.02 -3.82
CA GLU A 105 -5.38 -32.48 -2.46
C GLU A 105 -6.79 -32.22 -1.89
N GLY A 106 -7.68 -31.59 -2.67
CA GLY A 106 -9.05 -31.28 -2.27
C GLY A 106 -9.17 -30.17 -1.22
N ARG A 107 -8.15 -29.35 -1.05
CA ARG A 107 -8.15 -28.23 -0.08
C ARG A 107 -8.80 -26.96 -0.63
N ILE A 108 -8.77 -26.78 -1.95
CA ILE A 108 -9.26 -25.61 -2.65
C ILE A 108 -10.06 -26.07 -3.86
N SER A 109 -11.19 -25.41 -4.19
CA SER A 109 -11.94 -25.74 -5.40
C SER A 109 -11.43 -24.96 -6.62
N GLN A 110 -11.72 -25.49 -7.81
CA GLN A 110 -11.38 -24.81 -9.07
C GLN A 110 -12.18 -23.52 -9.21
N GLU A 111 -13.46 -23.51 -8.80
CA GLU A 111 -14.36 -22.34 -8.85
C GLU A 111 -13.81 -21.19 -8.02
N PHE A 112 -13.29 -21.48 -6.84
CA PHE A 112 -12.64 -20.49 -5.98
C PHE A 112 -11.40 -19.87 -6.67
N ILE A 113 -10.57 -20.67 -7.29
CA ILE A 113 -9.38 -20.18 -8.02
C ILE A 113 -9.78 -19.33 -9.23
N ASP A 114 -10.83 -19.72 -9.96
CA ASP A 114 -11.31 -18.96 -11.12
C ASP A 114 -11.91 -17.60 -10.69
N GLU A 115 -12.56 -17.55 -9.53
CA GLU A 115 -13.02 -16.32 -8.93
C GLU A 115 -11.84 -15.42 -8.51
N MET A 116 -10.83 -15.95 -7.84
CA MET A 116 -9.64 -15.19 -7.46
C MET A 116 -8.88 -14.63 -8.66
N LYS A 117 -8.74 -15.40 -9.74
CA LYS A 117 -8.14 -14.92 -10.99
C LYS A 117 -8.92 -13.79 -11.64
N ARG A 118 -10.25 -13.78 -11.51
CA ARG A 118 -11.11 -12.73 -12.07
C ARG A 118 -11.09 -11.45 -11.23
N THR A 119 -11.00 -11.59 -9.91
CA THR A 119 -11.12 -10.47 -8.95
C THR A 119 -9.79 -9.86 -8.55
N MET A 120 -8.71 -10.64 -8.57
CA MET A 120 -7.38 -10.18 -8.17
C MET A 120 -6.56 -9.72 -9.38
N ARG A 121 -5.64 -8.79 -9.12
CA ARG A 121 -4.57 -8.47 -10.09
C ARG A 121 -3.71 -9.70 -10.34
N PRO A 122 -3.26 -9.91 -11.60
CA PRO A 122 -2.43 -11.06 -11.96
C PRO A 122 -1.14 -11.19 -11.14
N ASP A 123 -0.48 -10.07 -10.80
CA ASP A 123 0.73 -10.06 -9.99
C ASP A 123 0.47 -10.48 -8.53
N ILE A 124 -0.65 -10.04 -7.94
CA ILE A 124 -1.08 -10.46 -6.60
C ILE A 124 -1.44 -11.94 -6.61
N PHE A 125 -2.21 -12.39 -7.62
CA PHE A 125 -2.56 -13.80 -7.75
C PHE A 125 -1.32 -14.70 -7.82
N LYS A 126 -0.31 -14.31 -8.59
CA LYS A 126 0.97 -15.02 -8.69
C LYS A 126 1.68 -15.14 -7.34
N MET A 127 1.75 -14.03 -6.59
CA MET A 127 2.39 -14.04 -5.27
C MET A 127 1.66 -14.95 -4.27
N LEU A 128 0.32 -14.88 -4.21
CA LEU A 128 -0.48 -15.55 -3.19
C LEU A 128 -0.77 -17.03 -3.52
N TYR A 129 -0.99 -17.34 -4.79
CA TYR A 129 -1.47 -18.66 -5.22
C TYR A 129 -0.47 -19.44 -6.09
N GLU A 130 0.46 -18.77 -6.76
CA GLU A 130 1.47 -19.42 -7.59
C GLU A 130 2.86 -19.43 -6.95
N CYS A 131 3.02 -18.86 -5.75
CA CYS A 131 4.29 -18.74 -5.03
C CYS A 131 5.40 -18.13 -5.91
N GLU A 132 5.06 -17.13 -6.73
CA GLU A 132 5.97 -16.41 -7.57
C GLU A 132 6.36 -15.08 -6.95
N PHE A 133 7.66 -14.88 -6.74
CA PHE A 133 8.15 -13.59 -6.25
C PHE A 133 8.00 -12.51 -7.31
N PRO A 134 7.64 -11.29 -6.91
CA PRO A 134 7.53 -10.16 -7.84
C PRO A 134 8.88 -9.84 -8.47
N ASP A 135 8.87 -9.14 -9.61
CA ASP A 135 10.08 -8.76 -10.33
C ASP A 135 11.03 -7.91 -9.49
N ALA A 136 12.34 -8.07 -9.70
CA ALA A 136 13.38 -7.40 -8.91
C ALA A 136 13.32 -5.86 -9.00
N THR A 137 12.79 -5.33 -10.10
CA THR A 137 12.61 -3.88 -10.33
C THR A 137 11.33 -3.33 -9.72
N ALA A 138 10.43 -4.19 -9.24
CA ALA A 138 9.10 -3.82 -8.80
C ALA A 138 8.98 -3.54 -7.29
N ILE A 139 9.94 -3.98 -6.47
CA ILE A 139 9.85 -3.88 -4.99
C ILE A 139 11.13 -3.29 -4.42
N ASP A 140 10.98 -2.31 -3.51
CA ASP A 140 12.08 -1.75 -2.76
C ASP A 140 12.49 -2.63 -1.54
N ASP A 141 13.62 -2.30 -0.91
CA ASP A 141 14.18 -3.05 0.23
C ASP A 141 13.21 -3.12 1.44
N THR A 142 12.21 -2.24 1.50
CA THR A 142 11.19 -2.20 2.55
C THR A 142 9.91 -2.96 2.18
N GLY A 143 9.92 -3.63 1.03
CA GLY A 143 8.82 -4.45 0.53
C GLY A 143 7.68 -3.66 -0.12
N TYR A 144 7.92 -2.40 -0.48
CA TYR A 144 6.97 -1.60 -1.23
C TYR A 144 7.21 -1.72 -2.74
N SER A 145 6.12 -1.82 -3.50
CA SER A 145 6.10 -1.76 -4.97
C SER A 145 5.60 -0.41 -5.42
N PHE A 146 6.02 0.05 -6.59
CA PHE A 146 5.43 1.22 -7.22
C PHE A 146 3.98 0.96 -7.65
N LEU A 147 3.12 1.94 -7.45
CA LEU A 147 1.71 1.85 -7.84
C LEU A 147 1.55 1.78 -9.37
N ILE A 148 2.30 2.63 -10.06
CA ILE A 148 2.43 2.67 -11.52
C ILE A 148 3.90 2.81 -11.90
N THR A 149 4.23 2.44 -13.13
CA THR A 149 5.56 2.59 -13.73
C THR A 149 5.63 3.86 -14.60
N GLU A 150 6.84 4.29 -14.98
CA GLU A 150 7.04 5.36 -15.97
C GLU A 150 6.31 5.05 -17.28
N ASN A 151 6.38 3.81 -17.74
CA ASN A 151 5.68 3.37 -18.95
C ASN A 151 4.14 3.45 -18.82
N ASP A 152 3.58 3.22 -17.62
CA ASP A 152 2.15 3.39 -17.37
C ASP A 152 1.78 4.89 -17.46
N LEU A 153 2.62 5.77 -16.88
CA LEU A 153 2.42 7.21 -16.91
C LEU A 153 2.55 7.75 -18.34
N ASP A 154 3.56 7.32 -19.10
CA ASP A 154 3.74 7.72 -20.50
C ASP A 154 2.55 7.34 -21.36
N ARG A 155 2.00 6.13 -21.17
CA ARG A 155 0.79 5.68 -21.87
C ARG A 155 -0.46 6.46 -21.45
N ALA A 156 -0.49 6.98 -20.22
CA ALA A 156 -1.60 7.78 -19.73
C ALA A 156 -1.58 9.22 -20.27
N TYR A 157 -0.43 9.76 -20.65
CA TYR A 157 -0.35 11.11 -21.18
C TYR A 157 -1.14 11.31 -22.47
N SER A 158 -1.79 12.46 -22.55
CA SER A 158 -2.49 12.94 -23.76
C SER A 158 -2.38 14.47 -23.83
N ASP A 159 -2.05 15.01 -24.99
CA ASP A 159 -1.98 16.46 -25.20
C ASP A 159 -3.39 17.04 -25.43
N ASP A 160 -4.27 16.28 -26.08
CA ASP A 160 -5.65 16.64 -26.39
C ASP A 160 -6.64 15.64 -25.77
N ILE A 161 -6.91 15.80 -24.47
CA ILE A 161 -7.91 14.99 -23.80
C ILE A 161 -9.28 15.69 -23.84
N GLN A 162 -10.28 14.99 -24.36
CA GLN A 162 -11.68 15.37 -24.15
C GLN A 162 -12.22 14.58 -22.97
N LEU A 163 -12.51 15.26 -21.88
CA LEU A 163 -13.09 14.66 -20.69
C LEU A 163 -14.56 14.31 -20.94
N VAL A 164 -14.93 13.04 -20.73
CA VAL A 164 -16.24 12.46 -21.02
C VAL A 164 -17.00 12.15 -19.74
N GLY A 165 -18.29 12.42 -19.72
CA GLY A 165 -19.17 12.17 -18.58
C GLY A 165 -19.19 13.30 -17.58
N GLU A 166 -19.59 12.99 -16.34
CA GLU A 166 -19.63 13.99 -15.27
C GLU A 166 -18.23 14.47 -14.89
N LYS A 167 -18.05 15.79 -14.97
CA LYS A 167 -16.83 16.43 -14.51
C LYS A 167 -16.93 16.74 -13.02
N LYS A 168 -15.85 16.52 -12.29
CA LYS A 168 -15.72 16.76 -10.85
C LYS A 168 -14.45 17.57 -10.60
N LEU A 169 -14.48 18.49 -9.62
CA LEU A 169 -13.24 19.06 -9.10
C LEU A 169 -12.76 18.27 -7.89
N CYS A 170 -11.48 17.98 -7.86
CA CYS A 170 -10.79 17.40 -6.71
C CYS A 170 -9.78 18.44 -6.19
N VAL A 171 -9.89 18.79 -4.92
CA VAL A 171 -9.15 19.89 -4.31
C VAL A 171 -8.35 19.38 -3.11
N ASP A 172 -7.03 19.47 -3.20
CA ASP A 172 -6.11 19.30 -2.07
C ASP A 172 -5.64 20.68 -1.61
N VAL A 173 -5.75 20.95 -0.31
CA VAL A 173 -5.52 22.26 0.28
C VAL A 173 -4.25 22.27 1.12
N ALA A 174 -3.25 23.02 0.68
CA ALA A 174 -2.01 23.18 1.44
C ALA A 174 -2.16 24.22 2.58
N ALA A 175 -1.53 23.90 3.71
CA ALA A 175 -1.43 24.81 4.86
C ALA A 175 -0.42 25.95 4.69
N GLY A 176 0.19 26.09 3.50
CA GLY A 176 1.34 26.97 3.27
C GLY A 176 2.66 26.20 3.32
N GLY A 177 3.80 26.94 3.35
CA GLY A 177 5.14 26.35 3.30
C GLY A 177 5.48 25.82 1.90
N ASP A 178 6.04 24.62 1.83
CA ASP A 178 6.52 24.03 0.58
C ASP A 178 5.45 23.23 -0.19
N ASN A 179 4.27 23.05 0.37
CA ASN A 179 3.17 22.30 -0.23
C ASN A 179 2.34 23.19 -1.20
N TYR A 180 1.70 22.55 -2.16
CA TYR A 180 0.88 23.21 -3.17
C TYR A 180 -0.61 22.93 -2.95
N SER A 181 -1.43 23.99 -3.01
CA SER A 181 -2.87 23.79 -3.21
C SER A 181 -3.11 23.40 -4.66
N THR A 182 -3.84 22.30 -4.86
CA THR A 182 -4.03 21.69 -6.18
C THR A 182 -5.53 21.53 -6.49
N ILE A 183 -5.94 21.91 -7.70
CA ILE A 183 -7.30 21.68 -8.21
C ILE A 183 -7.18 20.86 -9.49
N ILE A 184 -7.81 19.70 -9.49
CA ILE A 184 -7.85 18.78 -10.62
C ILE A 184 -9.28 18.64 -11.10
N MET A 185 -9.49 18.74 -12.42
CA MET A 185 -10.72 18.31 -13.05
C MET A 185 -10.59 16.83 -13.42
N LYS A 186 -11.51 16.02 -12.92
CA LYS A 186 -11.57 14.57 -13.13
C LYS A 186 -12.90 14.19 -13.77
N ALA A 187 -12.84 13.31 -14.76
CA ALA A 187 -14.01 12.71 -15.39
C ALA A 187 -13.83 11.19 -15.51
N GLN A 188 -14.76 10.50 -16.16
CA GLN A 188 -14.73 9.05 -16.28
C GLN A 188 -13.46 8.53 -16.96
N ASN A 189 -12.98 9.21 -17.99
CA ASN A 189 -11.89 8.77 -18.86
C ASN A 189 -10.54 9.46 -18.60
N GLY A 190 -10.48 10.44 -17.70
CA GLY A 190 -9.23 11.14 -17.47
C GLY A 190 -9.30 12.33 -16.52
N ALA A 191 -8.17 13.04 -16.42
CA ALA A 191 -8.02 14.21 -15.56
C ALA A 191 -7.09 15.28 -16.15
N GLU A 192 -7.30 16.52 -15.69
CA GLU A 192 -6.51 17.70 -16.02
C GLU A 192 -6.23 18.53 -14.77
N ILE A 193 -4.99 18.99 -14.59
CA ILE A 193 -4.62 19.94 -13.53
C ILE A 193 -5.03 21.33 -13.97
N LEU A 194 -5.96 21.96 -13.24
CA LEU A 194 -6.43 23.32 -13.51
C LEU A 194 -5.66 24.38 -12.71
N TYR A 195 -5.18 24.01 -11.53
CA TYR A 195 -4.48 24.92 -10.63
C TYR A 195 -3.48 24.15 -9.76
N ARG A 196 -2.28 24.70 -9.59
CA ARG A 196 -1.26 24.20 -8.67
C ARG A 196 -0.35 25.35 -8.26
N GLU A 197 -0.60 25.92 -7.10
CA GLU A 197 0.18 27.05 -6.59
C GLU A 197 0.34 26.97 -5.05
N ARG A 198 1.37 27.61 -4.55
CA ARG A 198 1.56 27.86 -3.13
C ARG A 198 0.68 29.04 -2.72
N ASN A 199 -0.51 28.77 -2.24
CA ASN A 199 -1.45 29.79 -1.82
C ASN A 199 -1.87 29.54 -0.36
N PRO A 200 -1.38 30.33 0.59
CA PRO A 200 -1.75 30.21 1.99
C PRO A 200 -3.14 30.80 2.33
N ASP A 201 -3.71 31.60 1.41
CA ASP A 201 -5.03 32.20 1.62
C ASP A 201 -6.15 31.26 1.18
N THR A 202 -6.75 30.60 2.14
CA THR A 202 -7.85 29.66 1.93
C THR A 202 -9.11 30.32 1.34
N MET A 203 -9.36 31.59 1.64
CA MET A 203 -10.54 32.28 1.09
C MET A 203 -10.34 32.65 -0.36
N SER A 204 -9.14 33.05 -0.74
CA SER A 204 -8.76 33.21 -2.14
C SER A 204 -8.90 31.90 -2.91
N LEU A 205 -8.47 30.79 -2.33
CA LEU A 205 -8.61 29.45 -2.92
C LEU A 205 -10.09 29.07 -3.15
N VAL A 206 -10.99 29.38 -2.19
CA VAL A 206 -12.44 29.18 -2.39
C VAL A 206 -12.93 29.90 -3.65
N GLY A 207 -12.53 31.17 -3.84
CA GLY A 207 -12.89 31.93 -5.05
C GLY A 207 -12.37 31.30 -6.34
N ILE A 208 -11.17 30.74 -6.32
CA ILE A 208 -10.57 30.05 -7.46
C ILE A 208 -11.32 28.74 -7.77
N VAL A 209 -11.65 27.95 -6.73
CA VAL A 209 -12.45 26.70 -6.88
C VAL A 209 -13.80 27.00 -7.51
N ILE A 210 -14.52 28.02 -7.03
CA ILE A 210 -15.83 28.41 -7.58
C ILE A 210 -15.70 28.79 -9.05
N ARG A 211 -14.71 29.63 -9.38
CA ARG A 211 -14.46 30.05 -10.76
C ARG A 211 -14.30 28.85 -11.70
N TYR A 212 -13.43 27.89 -11.33
CA TYR A 212 -13.25 26.68 -12.15
C TYR A 212 -14.50 25.83 -12.18
N ALA A 213 -15.21 25.68 -11.06
CA ALA A 213 -16.45 24.91 -11.00
C ALA A 213 -17.53 25.46 -11.95
N GLU A 214 -17.59 26.79 -12.11
CA GLU A 214 -18.52 27.45 -13.01
C GLU A 214 -18.07 27.38 -14.48
N GLN A 215 -16.80 27.67 -14.75
CA GLN A 215 -16.23 27.61 -16.10
C GLN A 215 -16.33 26.22 -16.72
N GLU A 216 -16.00 25.20 -15.94
CA GLU A 216 -15.99 23.81 -16.40
C GLU A 216 -17.33 23.08 -16.24
N GLN A 217 -18.32 23.76 -15.65
CA GLN A 217 -19.69 23.23 -15.42
C GLN A 217 -19.67 21.87 -14.69
N VAL A 218 -18.87 21.77 -13.61
CA VAL A 218 -18.71 20.51 -12.88
C VAL A 218 -19.97 20.13 -12.10
N SER A 219 -20.18 18.83 -11.90
CA SER A 219 -21.32 18.30 -11.14
C SER A 219 -21.10 18.40 -9.63
N SER A 220 -19.85 18.25 -9.17
CA SER A 220 -19.49 18.20 -7.74
C SER A 220 -18.05 18.62 -7.48
N ILE A 221 -17.78 18.98 -6.23
CA ILE A 221 -16.47 19.42 -5.75
C ILE A 221 -16.08 18.53 -4.57
N PHE A 222 -14.97 17.82 -4.68
CA PHE A 222 -14.39 16.98 -3.63
C PHE A 222 -13.24 17.73 -2.99
N VAL A 223 -13.25 17.89 -1.68
CA VAL A 223 -12.25 18.64 -0.93
C VAL A 223 -11.63 17.74 0.13
N ASP A 224 -10.29 17.62 0.17
CA ASP A 224 -9.64 17.06 1.33
C ASP A 224 -9.95 17.95 2.54
N SER A 225 -10.79 17.43 3.44
CA SER A 225 -11.32 18.17 4.58
C SER A 225 -10.48 18.01 5.85
N VAL A 226 -9.28 17.43 5.75
CA VAL A 226 -8.38 17.27 6.89
C VAL A 226 -7.55 18.55 7.10
N GLY A 227 -7.42 18.97 8.35
CA GLY A 227 -6.63 20.16 8.70
C GLY A 227 -7.16 21.43 8.07
N VAL A 228 -6.33 22.12 7.27
CA VAL A 228 -6.66 23.42 6.66
C VAL A 228 -7.78 23.33 5.64
N GLY A 229 -7.90 22.21 4.95
CA GLY A 229 -8.95 21.98 3.96
C GLY A 229 -10.36 22.03 4.52
N LYS A 230 -10.52 21.79 5.85
CA LYS A 230 -11.83 21.94 6.51
C LYS A 230 -12.42 23.32 6.34
N GLY A 231 -11.63 24.39 6.48
CA GLY A 231 -12.10 25.76 6.31
C GLY A 231 -12.59 26.04 4.88
N VAL A 232 -11.90 25.50 3.88
CA VAL A 232 -12.31 25.60 2.46
C VAL A 232 -13.61 24.83 2.23
N TYR A 233 -13.69 23.60 2.74
CA TYR A 233 -14.90 22.77 2.67
C TYR A 233 -16.10 23.49 3.32
N ASP A 234 -15.98 23.94 4.57
CA ASP A 234 -17.05 24.60 5.31
C ASP A 234 -17.54 25.84 4.54
N ARG A 235 -16.64 26.66 4.01
CA ARG A 235 -17.02 27.85 3.24
C ARG A 235 -17.71 27.53 1.93
N LEU A 236 -17.28 26.50 1.20
CA LEU A 236 -17.95 26.04 -0.02
C LEU A 236 -19.36 25.49 0.27
N ARG A 237 -19.53 24.82 1.39
CA ARG A 237 -20.81 24.28 1.87
C ARG A 237 -21.85 25.37 2.18
N GLU A 238 -21.43 26.55 2.59
CA GLU A 238 -22.33 27.68 2.88
C GLU A 238 -22.91 28.31 1.62
N LEU A 239 -22.36 28.03 0.44
CA LEU A 239 -22.79 28.62 -0.80
C LEU A 239 -24.04 27.92 -1.32
N GLU A 240 -25.15 28.66 -1.50
CA GLU A 240 -26.44 28.13 -1.94
C GLU A 240 -26.33 27.27 -3.21
N LYS A 241 -25.55 27.72 -4.19
CA LYS A 241 -25.37 26.99 -5.46
C LYS A 241 -24.57 25.70 -5.33
N TRP A 242 -23.60 25.63 -4.42
CA TRP A 242 -22.60 24.55 -4.34
C TRP A 242 -22.75 23.65 -3.12
N GLY A 243 -23.39 24.11 -2.05
CA GLY A 243 -23.43 23.45 -0.76
C GLY A 243 -23.74 21.94 -0.82
N ASP A 244 -24.75 21.55 -1.56
CA ASP A 244 -25.16 20.14 -1.70
C ASP A 244 -24.25 19.34 -2.67
N ARG A 245 -23.36 20.01 -3.39
CA ARG A 245 -22.43 19.41 -4.36
C ARG A 245 -21.00 19.32 -3.85
N VAL A 246 -20.74 19.78 -2.63
CA VAL A 246 -19.42 19.73 -2.01
C VAL A 246 -19.32 18.51 -1.12
N VAL A 247 -18.34 17.67 -1.38
CA VAL A 247 -18.13 16.41 -0.68
C VAL A 247 -16.79 16.49 0.06
N ALA A 248 -16.84 16.24 1.37
CA ALA A 248 -15.63 16.10 2.18
C ALA A 248 -14.95 14.76 1.90
N ILE A 249 -13.66 14.79 1.70
CA ILE A 249 -12.82 13.61 1.63
C ILE A 249 -11.91 13.56 2.86
N ASN A 250 -11.87 12.42 3.52
CA ASN A 250 -10.92 12.13 4.57
C ASN A 250 -10.22 10.79 4.24
N ASN A 251 -9.00 10.90 3.83
CA ASN A 251 -8.18 9.75 3.41
C ASN A 251 -7.84 8.79 4.56
N GLY A 252 -7.99 9.22 5.82
CA GLY A 252 -7.80 8.40 7.01
C GLY A 252 -8.99 7.53 7.39
N GLU A 253 -10.19 7.78 6.80
CA GLU A 253 -11.39 7.03 7.10
C GLU A 253 -11.31 5.56 6.64
N LYS A 254 -12.29 4.78 7.14
CA LYS A 254 -12.46 3.40 6.71
C LYS A 254 -12.73 3.32 5.20
N PRO A 255 -12.16 2.34 4.51
CA PRO A 255 -12.44 2.11 3.10
C PRO A 255 -13.85 1.54 2.93
N GLU A 256 -14.37 1.57 1.71
CA GLU A 256 -15.62 0.87 1.36
C GLU A 256 -15.44 -0.66 1.43
N ASN A 257 -14.24 -1.13 1.07
CA ASN A 257 -13.86 -2.53 1.16
C ASN A 257 -12.83 -2.70 2.28
N GLU A 258 -13.30 -3.01 3.49
CA GLU A 258 -12.47 -3.22 4.67
C GLU A 258 -11.68 -4.55 4.64
N GLU A 259 -12.01 -5.47 3.74
CA GLU A 259 -11.30 -6.75 3.60
C GLU A 259 -9.96 -6.57 2.89
N ASP A 260 -9.90 -5.72 1.85
CA ASP A 260 -8.74 -5.57 0.98
C ASP A 260 -7.86 -4.37 1.33
N TYR A 261 -8.39 -3.34 2.00
CA TYR A 261 -7.67 -2.08 2.21
C TYR A 261 -7.64 -1.66 3.68
N ILE A 262 -6.51 -1.04 4.09
CA ILE A 262 -6.37 -0.56 5.48
C ILE A 262 -7.14 0.73 5.75
N ASN A 263 -7.32 1.59 4.74
CA ASN A 263 -8.01 2.88 4.82
C ASN A 263 -8.47 3.35 3.44
N ARG A 264 -9.24 4.45 3.41
CA ARG A 264 -9.76 5.07 2.19
C ARG A 264 -8.64 5.48 1.22
N ARG A 265 -7.52 6.02 1.73
CA ARG A 265 -6.36 6.39 0.91
C ARG A 265 -5.82 5.19 0.13
N ALA A 266 -5.69 4.04 0.77
CA ALA A 266 -5.21 2.84 0.12
C ALA A 266 -6.15 2.38 -1.00
N GLN A 267 -7.46 2.41 -0.76
CA GLN A 267 -8.47 2.06 -1.76
C GLN A 267 -8.48 3.04 -2.93
N SER A 268 -8.44 4.35 -2.67
CA SER A 268 -8.46 5.39 -3.70
C SER A 268 -7.24 5.32 -4.62
N PHE A 269 -6.03 5.26 -4.05
CA PHE A 269 -4.81 5.11 -4.85
C PHE A 269 -4.79 3.80 -5.64
N TRP A 270 -5.24 2.71 -5.05
CA TRP A 270 -5.31 1.44 -5.76
C TRP A 270 -6.20 1.52 -7.00
N ARG A 271 -7.43 2.04 -6.82
CA ARG A 271 -8.38 2.26 -7.92
C ARG A 271 -7.82 3.20 -8.99
N LEU A 272 -7.08 4.23 -8.58
CA LEU A 272 -6.41 5.13 -9.51
C LEU A 272 -5.34 4.41 -10.34
N GLY A 273 -4.48 3.61 -9.69
CA GLY A 273 -3.47 2.82 -10.38
C GLY A 273 -4.07 1.85 -11.40
N GLU A 274 -5.17 1.18 -11.05
CA GLU A 274 -5.91 0.32 -11.98
C GLU A 274 -6.53 1.11 -13.14
N ALA A 275 -7.12 2.27 -12.86
CA ALA A 275 -7.69 3.12 -13.91
C ALA A 275 -6.62 3.58 -14.91
N ILE A 276 -5.45 4.03 -14.44
CA ILE A 276 -4.32 4.45 -15.30
C ILE A 276 -3.87 3.29 -16.18
N LYS A 277 -3.68 2.10 -15.62
CA LYS A 277 -3.30 0.89 -16.36
C LYS A 277 -4.36 0.44 -17.37
N SER A 278 -5.63 0.74 -17.09
CA SER A 278 -6.78 0.42 -17.95
C SER A 278 -7.10 1.51 -18.99
N GLY A 279 -6.28 2.57 -19.08
CA GLY A 279 -6.42 3.57 -20.14
C GLY A 279 -6.97 4.93 -19.72
N PHE A 280 -7.09 5.19 -18.40
CA PHE A 280 -7.39 6.54 -17.91
C PHE A 280 -6.30 7.51 -18.36
N LYS A 281 -6.69 8.68 -18.89
CA LYS A 281 -5.80 9.64 -19.52
C LYS A 281 -5.53 10.84 -18.62
N LEU A 282 -4.32 11.37 -18.75
CA LEU A 282 -3.87 12.56 -18.02
C LEU A 282 -3.45 13.61 -19.05
N LYS A 283 -4.05 14.79 -19.01
CA LYS A 283 -3.56 15.91 -19.81
C LYS A 283 -2.12 16.21 -19.44
N ARG A 284 -1.23 16.23 -20.43
CA ARG A 284 0.22 16.32 -20.20
C ARG A 284 0.59 17.47 -19.26
N HIS A 285 1.22 17.13 -18.16
CA HIS A 285 1.75 18.06 -17.17
C HIS A 285 2.84 17.38 -16.34
N GLN A 286 3.97 18.05 -16.08
CA GLN A 286 5.10 17.46 -15.36
C GLN A 286 4.73 17.00 -13.95
N SER A 287 3.84 17.70 -13.25
CA SER A 287 3.47 17.36 -11.88
C SER A 287 2.81 15.98 -11.72
N TRP A 288 2.39 15.32 -12.79
CA TRP A 288 1.94 13.92 -12.72
C TRP A 288 3.04 12.94 -12.36
N GLU A 289 4.33 13.32 -12.44
CA GLU A 289 5.45 12.53 -11.97
C GLU A 289 5.35 12.21 -10.46
N GLU A 290 4.58 12.98 -9.69
CA GLU A 290 4.25 12.65 -8.29
C GLU A 290 3.55 11.28 -8.14
N LEU A 291 2.89 10.77 -9.16
CA LEU A 291 2.31 9.43 -9.16
C LEU A 291 3.37 8.32 -9.11
N LEU A 292 4.58 8.58 -9.62
CA LEU A 292 5.67 7.61 -9.65
C LEU A 292 6.29 7.34 -8.27
N VAL A 293 6.11 8.23 -7.30
CA VAL A 293 6.62 8.02 -5.93
C VAL A 293 5.63 7.27 -5.04
N ILE A 294 4.40 7.04 -5.51
CA ILE A 294 3.38 6.32 -4.76
C ILE A 294 3.70 4.82 -4.73
N LYS A 295 3.87 4.30 -3.54
CA LYS A 295 4.22 2.89 -3.31
C LYS A 295 3.19 2.20 -2.44
N TRP A 296 3.01 0.92 -2.66
CA TRP A 296 2.08 0.06 -1.93
C TRP A 296 2.72 -1.24 -1.50
N LYS A 297 2.16 -1.89 -0.49
CA LYS A 297 2.49 -3.25 -0.09
C LYS A 297 1.27 -3.99 0.46
N VAL A 298 1.35 -5.32 0.47
CA VAL A 298 0.42 -6.16 1.23
C VAL A 298 0.94 -6.30 2.66
N GLN A 299 0.08 -6.13 3.64
CA GLN A 299 0.39 -6.35 5.06
C GLN A 299 0.16 -7.81 5.47
N SER A 300 0.51 -8.16 6.71
CA SER A 300 0.30 -9.48 7.30
C SER A 300 -1.17 -9.90 7.33
N ASP A 301 -2.08 -8.96 7.52
CA ASP A 301 -3.54 -9.15 7.45
C ASP A 301 -4.08 -9.23 6.01
N ARG A 302 -3.20 -9.32 5.01
CA ARG A 302 -3.47 -9.36 3.56
C ARG A 302 -4.05 -8.08 2.97
N LYS A 303 -4.17 -7.00 3.75
CA LYS A 303 -4.69 -5.73 3.27
C LYS A 303 -3.63 -4.92 2.54
N ILE A 304 -4.09 -4.18 1.55
CA ILE A 304 -3.25 -3.24 0.80
C ILE A 304 -3.04 -1.98 1.64
N LYS A 305 -1.77 -1.61 1.78
CA LYS A 305 -1.33 -0.36 2.39
C LYS A 305 -0.59 0.48 1.36
N ILE A 306 -0.94 1.76 1.23
CA ILE A 306 -0.12 2.76 0.55
C ILE A 306 0.89 3.34 1.55
N LYS A 307 2.12 3.58 1.11
CA LYS A 307 3.16 4.23 1.92
C LYS A 307 2.64 5.57 2.45
N SER A 308 2.72 5.78 3.75
CA SER A 308 2.20 7.01 4.37
C SER A 308 3.04 8.23 4.05
N LYS A 309 2.47 9.45 4.17
CA LYS A 309 3.22 10.70 4.02
C LYS A 309 4.41 10.78 4.98
N ASP A 310 4.24 10.31 6.22
CA ASP A 310 5.32 10.29 7.22
C ASP A 310 6.46 9.33 6.83
N GLU A 311 6.13 8.16 6.26
CA GLU A 311 7.13 7.22 5.75
C GLU A 311 7.86 7.82 4.54
N MET A 312 7.16 8.50 3.64
CA MET A 312 7.73 9.18 2.47
C MET A 312 8.65 10.33 2.89
N LEU A 313 8.22 11.16 3.85
CA LEU A 313 9.03 12.28 4.35
C LEU A 313 10.34 11.81 4.99
N LYS A 314 10.33 10.71 5.73
CA LYS A 314 11.55 10.10 6.30
C LYS A 314 12.54 9.63 5.24
N GLU A 315 12.06 9.34 4.04
CA GLU A 315 12.88 8.96 2.87
C GLU A 315 13.28 10.19 2.02
N GLY A 316 12.94 11.40 2.46
CA GLY A 316 13.22 12.64 1.73
C GLY A 316 12.29 12.90 0.54
N ILE A 317 11.18 12.17 0.45
CA ILE A 317 10.17 12.34 -0.59
C ILE A 317 9.17 13.39 -0.12
N MET A 318 8.99 14.46 -0.91
CA MET A 318 8.00 15.51 -0.63
C MET A 318 6.56 15.00 -0.73
N SER A 319 5.62 15.78 -0.16
CA SER A 319 4.19 15.47 -0.26
C SER A 319 3.75 15.40 -1.72
N PRO A 320 3.08 14.33 -2.16
CA PRO A 320 2.60 14.17 -3.53
C PRO A 320 1.21 14.84 -3.67
N ASP A 321 1.15 16.17 -3.58
CA ASP A 321 -0.09 16.95 -3.49
C ASP A 321 -1.00 16.74 -4.71
N VAL A 322 -0.43 16.62 -5.91
CA VAL A 322 -1.18 16.31 -7.15
C VAL A 322 -1.73 14.89 -7.15
N ALA A 323 -0.92 13.93 -6.69
CA ALA A 323 -1.36 12.56 -6.62
C ALA A 323 -2.47 12.36 -5.56
N ASP A 324 -2.35 13.03 -4.40
CA ASP A 324 -3.37 12.98 -3.34
C ASP A 324 -4.68 13.66 -3.79
N ALA A 325 -4.61 14.77 -4.56
CA ALA A 325 -5.80 15.43 -5.12
C ALA A 325 -6.51 14.55 -6.16
N LEU A 326 -5.77 13.75 -6.95
CA LEU A 326 -6.35 12.89 -7.99
C LEU A 326 -6.99 11.63 -7.44
N ALA A 327 -6.44 11.04 -6.38
CA ALA A 327 -6.87 9.78 -5.80
C ALA A 327 -8.21 9.91 -5.09
#